data_45375c1b9efc37516f0cc439475d043c
#
_entry.id   45375c1b9efc37516f0cc439475d043c
#
_cell.length_a   1.000
_cell.length_b   1.000
_cell.length_c   1.000
_cell.angle_alpha   90.00
_cell.angle_beta   90.00
_cell.angle_gamma   90.00
#
_symmetry.space_group_name_H-M   'P 1'
#
loop_
_entity.id
_entity.type
_entity.pdbx_description
1 polymer ?
#
loop_
_entity_poly.entity_id
_entity_poly.type
_entity_poly.pdbx_seq_one_letter_code
_entity_poly.pdbx_strand_id
1 'polypeptide(L)'
;MLYLDGIGISFLVKEIKEKILRYKLTKIFQYDRVSFSLFFGKNNLLFQVKDNSTIFYLKDEKDPNTDFQSKFLLSLKKHLQNSILVNIRQEGFDRIVYFDFEKLNQFGDMEKYTLIIEIMGKASNIFLTCKDKILSALYFTSIDVGNRVIMTGAKYTLPFEEKKISPIYLEKENFPFETETFLEKIEGAGRAFALQCSQDYNIFKRYLSSYRPVMYEILNRGKIQKVLTYNEFSEFSQKENANLENNPENKNNRKYFETLNEGLNAYFKTTITSNVISEKTNPLKYARCCMMISKYIKYLPWMILGT
;
A
#
# COMPACT_ATOMS: atom_id res chain seq x y z
N MET A 1 5.91 -11.43 2.45
CA MET A 1 4.61 -11.00 3.02
C MET A 1 4.78 -9.63 3.65
N LEU A 2 3.83 -8.72 3.48
CA LEU A 2 3.81 -7.42 4.14
C LEU A 2 2.76 -7.47 5.26
N TYR A 3 3.17 -7.13 6.49
CA TYR A 3 2.25 -7.02 7.62
C TYR A 3 2.13 -5.55 8.03
N LEU A 4 1.06 -4.92 7.61
CA LEU A 4 0.64 -3.57 8.01
C LEU A 4 -0.86 -3.59 8.31
N ASP A 5 -1.19 -3.46 9.57
CA ASP A 5 -2.54 -3.20 10.06
C ASP A 5 -2.79 -1.68 10.13
N GLY A 6 -3.92 -1.28 10.68
CA GLY A 6 -4.26 0.12 10.82
C GLY A 6 -3.27 0.91 11.69
N ILE A 7 -2.71 0.27 12.73
CA ILE A 7 -1.67 0.86 13.58
C ILE A 7 -0.38 1.10 12.77
N GLY A 8 0.07 0.09 12.00
CA GLY A 8 1.25 0.24 11.14
C GLY A 8 1.07 1.31 10.08
N ILE A 9 -0.13 1.44 9.51
CA ILE A 9 -0.46 2.51 8.55
C ILE A 9 -0.37 3.88 9.19
N SER A 10 -0.75 4.05 10.47
CA SER A 10 -0.66 5.34 11.15
C SER A 10 0.78 5.86 11.23
N PHE A 11 1.76 4.98 11.47
CA PHE A 11 3.18 5.33 11.42
C PHE A 11 3.63 5.72 10.02
N LEU A 12 3.23 4.94 9.01
CA LEU A 12 3.56 5.25 7.61
C LEU A 12 2.99 6.60 7.17
N VAL A 13 1.74 6.91 7.54
CA VAL A 13 1.10 8.21 7.27
C VAL A 13 1.90 9.35 7.90
N LYS A 14 2.37 9.18 9.14
CA LYS A 14 3.20 10.18 9.83
C LYS A 14 4.51 10.43 9.07
N GLU A 15 5.25 9.38 8.70
CA GLU A 15 6.51 9.50 7.94
C GLU A 15 6.32 10.23 6.60
N ILE A 16 5.27 9.85 5.85
CA ILE A 16 4.98 10.45 4.55
C ILE A 16 4.57 11.91 4.72
N LYS A 17 3.75 12.22 5.73
CA LYS A 17 3.31 13.58 6.03
C LYS A 17 4.50 14.51 6.30
N GLU A 18 5.49 14.07 7.06
CA GLU A 18 6.72 14.83 7.35
C GLU A 18 7.54 15.14 6.07
N LYS A 19 7.46 14.30 5.03
CA LYS A 19 8.27 14.42 3.82
C LYS A 19 7.62 15.23 2.69
N ILE A 20 6.29 15.16 2.53
CA ILE A 20 5.62 15.72 1.35
C ILE A 20 4.46 16.67 1.65
N LEU A 21 4.09 16.89 2.93
CA LEU A 21 3.04 17.84 3.26
C LEU A 21 3.41 19.25 2.77
N ARG A 22 2.45 19.99 2.19
CA ARG A 22 2.62 21.32 1.60
C ARG A 22 3.44 21.37 0.31
N TYR A 23 3.83 20.22 -0.23
CA TYR A 23 4.49 20.19 -1.54
C TYR A 23 3.48 20.22 -2.67
N LYS A 24 3.90 20.82 -3.79
CA LYS A 24 3.15 20.82 -5.05
C LYS A 24 3.29 19.48 -5.75
N LEU A 25 2.15 18.91 -6.19
CA LEU A 25 2.10 17.74 -7.05
C LEU A 25 2.45 18.14 -8.49
N THR A 26 3.62 17.75 -8.97
CA THR A 26 4.15 18.19 -10.26
C THR A 26 3.84 17.23 -11.40
N LYS A 27 3.94 15.92 -11.16
CA LYS A 27 3.76 14.88 -12.18
C LYS A 27 2.97 13.71 -11.62
N ILE A 28 2.22 13.05 -12.50
CA ILE A 28 1.48 11.82 -12.20
C ILE A 28 1.78 10.83 -13.31
N PHE A 29 2.24 9.63 -12.94
CA PHE A 29 2.45 8.51 -13.85
C PHE A 29 1.66 7.30 -13.39
N GLN A 30 1.15 6.52 -14.34
CA GLN A 30 0.56 5.22 -14.08
C GLN A 30 1.36 4.19 -14.87
N TYR A 31 1.82 3.13 -14.22
CA TYR A 31 2.73 2.13 -14.81
C TYR A 31 1.97 0.94 -15.38
N ASP A 32 0.87 0.58 -14.72
CA ASP A 32 -0.03 -0.49 -15.11
C ASP A 32 -1.46 -0.19 -14.60
N ARG A 33 -2.34 -1.17 -14.64
CA ARG A 33 -3.75 -1.00 -14.19
C ARG A 33 -3.88 -0.67 -12.70
N VAL A 34 -2.88 -1.00 -11.88
CA VAL A 34 -2.97 -1.00 -10.42
C VAL A 34 -1.88 -0.19 -9.72
N SER A 35 -0.90 0.33 -10.48
CA SER A 35 0.27 1.04 -9.93
C SER A 35 0.43 2.42 -10.54
N PHE A 36 0.52 3.45 -9.70
CA PHE A 36 0.78 4.82 -10.14
C PHE A 36 1.57 5.62 -9.10
N SER A 37 2.22 6.67 -9.55
CA SER A 37 3.06 7.55 -8.73
C SER A 37 2.63 9.00 -8.82
N LEU A 38 2.67 9.67 -7.67
CA LEU A 38 2.52 11.10 -7.49
C LEU A 38 3.88 11.71 -7.13
N PHE A 39 4.34 12.69 -7.90
CA PHE A 39 5.65 13.31 -7.70
C PHE A 39 5.52 14.69 -7.04
N PHE A 40 6.14 14.81 -5.86
CA PHE A 40 6.24 16.03 -5.06
C PHE A 40 7.71 16.48 -5.02
N GLY A 41 8.13 17.26 -6.04
CA GLY A 41 9.55 17.56 -6.24
C GLY A 41 10.36 16.30 -6.51
N LYS A 42 11.29 15.97 -5.63
CA LYS A 42 12.10 14.74 -5.71
C LYS A 42 11.40 13.50 -5.12
N ASN A 43 10.39 13.69 -4.30
CA ASN A 43 9.69 12.61 -3.62
C ASN A 43 8.70 11.93 -4.55
N ASN A 44 8.74 10.62 -4.63
CA ASN A 44 7.87 9.77 -5.43
C ASN A 44 6.94 8.95 -4.52
N LEU A 45 5.68 9.35 -4.39
CA LEU A 45 4.67 8.59 -3.65
C LEU A 45 4.03 7.57 -4.59
N LEU A 46 4.42 6.31 -4.44
CA LEU A 46 3.86 5.18 -5.19
C LEU A 46 2.60 4.66 -4.49
N PHE A 47 1.57 4.38 -5.29
CA PHE A 47 0.39 3.60 -4.92
C PHE A 47 0.38 2.31 -5.72
N GLN A 48 0.12 1.20 -5.05
CA GLN A 48 -0.03 -0.10 -5.68
C GLN A 48 -1.23 -0.81 -5.08
N VAL A 49 -2.21 -1.15 -5.93
CA VAL A 49 -3.45 -1.84 -5.52
C VAL A 49 -3.43 -3.25 -6.05
N LYS A 50 -2.88 -4.16 -5.28
CA LYS A 50 -2.84 -5.60 -5.58
C LYS A 50 -3.53 -6.37 -4.47
N ASP A 51 -4.19 -7.48 -4.83
CA ASP A 51 -4.77 -8.41 -3.86
C ASP A 51 -3.77 -8.70 -2.72
N ASN A 52 -4.21 -8.53 -1.48
CA ASN A 52 -3.43 -8.78 -0.25
C ASN A 52 -2.09 -8.03 -0.11
N SER A 53 -1.73 -7.14 -1.03
CA SER A 53 -0.50 -6.34 -0.98
C SER A 53 -0.71 -4.90 -1.42
N THR A 54 -1.93 -4.38 -1.24
CA THR A 54 -2.23 -2.95 -1.46
C THR A 54 -1.45 -2.10 -0.49
N ILE A 55 -0.72 -1.10 -1.03
CA ILE A 55 0.20 -0.25 -0.26
C ILE A 55 0.39 1.10 -0.95
N PHE A 56 0.82 2.08 -0.17
CA PHE A 56 1.41 3.33 -0.65
C PHE A 56 2.67 3.63 0.17
N TYR A 57 3.70 4.17 -0.47
CA TYR A 57 4.94 4.53 0.21
C TYR A 57 5.79 5.47 -0.66
N LEU A 58 6.75 6.17 -0.05
CA LEU A 58 7.72 6.97 -0.78
C LEU A 58 8.79 6.06 -1.39
N LYS A 59 8.76 5.91 -2.71
CA LYS A 59 9.69 5.06 -3.46
C LYS A 59 10.98 5.84 -3.75
N ASP A 60 12.13 5.26 -3.42
CA ASP A 60 13.44 5.88 -3.65
C ASP A 60 13.82 5.90 -5.14
N GLU A 61 13.52 4.82 -5.86
CA GLU A 61 13.86 4.68 -7.27
C GLU A 61 12.71 5.20 -8.14
N LYS A 62 13.07 5.80 -9.28
CA LYS A 62 12.10 6.14 -10.31
C LYS A 62 11.83 4.92 -11.18
N ASP A 63 10.57 4.63 -11.41
CA ASP A 63 10.20 3.66 -12.42
C ASP A 63 10.47 4.23 -13.82
N PRO A 64 10.72 3.37 -14.81
CA PRO A 64 10.87 3.80 -16.20
C PRO A 64 9.62 4.54 -16.68
N ASN A 65 9.78 5.45 -17.60
CA ASN A 65 8.66 6.13 -18.23
C ASN A 65 7.72 5.10 -18.88
N THR A 66 6.43 5.39 -18.83
CA THR A 66 5.39 4.52 -19.37
C THR A 66 4.42 5.34 -20.21
N ASP A 67 3.94 4.73 -21.28
CA ASP A 67 2.89 5.28 -22.13
C ASP A 67 1.49 4.79 -21.72
N PHE A 68 1.39 4.16 -20.55
CA PHE A 68 0.12 3.65 -20.05
C PHE A 68 -0.88 4.77 -19.83
N GLN A 69 -2.05 4.65 -20.44
CA GLN A 69 -3.13 5.61 -20.37
C GLN A 69 -4.39 4.93 -19.82
N SER A 70 -5.05 5.58 -18.89
CA SER A 70 -6.35 5.15 -18.36
C SER A 70 -7.26 6.34 -18.10
N LYS A 71 -8.57 6.10 -18.04
CA LYS A 71 -9.54 7.13 -17.64
C LYS A 71 -9.26 7.65 -16.23
N PHE A 72 -8.79 6.77 -15.33
CA PHE A 72 -8.42 7.14 -13.97
C PHE A 72 -7.21 8.09 -13.95
N LEU A 73 -6.13 7.77 -14.69
CA LEU A 73 -4.97 8.65 -14.82
C LEU A 73 -5.34 10.01 -15.39
N LEU A 74 -6.17 10.05 -16.42
CA LEU A 74 -6.63 11.32 -17.02
C LEU A 74 -7.39 12.16 -16.01
N SER A 75 -8.25 11.53 -15.19
CA SER A 75 -8.97 12.21 -14.11
C SER A 75 -8.01 12.75 -13.03
N LEU A 76 -7.02 11.95 -12.60
CA LEU A 76 -6.00 12.40 -11.65
C LEU A 76 -5.22 13.60 -12.19
N LYS A 77 -4.75 13.54 -13.44
CA LYS A 77 -4.01 14.65 -14.08
C LYS A 77 -4.86 15.92 -14.16
N LYS A 78 -6.10 15.80 -14.60
CA LYS A 78 -7.02 16.95 -14.74
C LYS A 78 -7.21 17.68 -13.42
N HIS A 79 -7.46 16.95 -12.34
CA HIS A 79 -7.89 17.54 -11.07
C HIS A 79 -6.73 17.78 -10.11
N LEU A 80 -5.74 16.87 -10.03
CA LEU A 80 -4.69 16.95 -9.03
C LEU A 80 -3.37 17.54 -9.54
N GLN A 81 -3.06 17.48 -10.84
CA GLN A 81 -1.78 18.01 -11.31
C GLN A 81 -1.70 19.52 -11.03
N ASN A 82 -0.57 19.95 -10.49
CA ASN A 82 -0.30 21.30 -10.02
C ASN A 82 -1.03 21.73 -8.74
N SER A 83 -1.75 20.85 -8.06
CA SER A 83 -2.32 21.10 -6.73
C SER A 83 -1.26 21.03 -5.62
N ILE A 84 -1.61 21.53 -4.45
CA ILE A 84 -0.80 21.44 -3.23
C ILE A 84 -1.43 20.37 -2.32
N LEU A 85 -0.62 19.47 -1.81
CA LEU A 85 -1.04 18.50 -0.78
C LEU A 85 -1.13 19.21 0.56
N VAL A 86 -2.35 19.44 1.05
CA VAL A 86 -2.58 20.23 2.27
C VAL A 86 -2.77 19.39 3.50
N ASN A 87 -3.17 18.12 3.36
CA ASN A 87 -3.29 17.21 4.49
C ASN A 87 -3.14 15.75 4.05
N ILE A 88 -2.71 14.90 4.98
CA ILE A 88 -2.79 13.45 4.90
C ILE A 88 -3.40 12.98 6.22
N ARG A 89 -4.47 12.21 6.18
CA ARG A 89 -5.16 11.71 7.36
C ARG A 89 -5.64 10.29 7.16
N GLN A 90 -5.68 9.53 8.23
CA GLN A 90 -6.26 8.21 8.29
C GLN A 90 -7.66 8.29 8.88
N GLU A 91 -8.58 7.40 8.49
CA GLU A 91 -9.89 7.26 9.14
C GLU A 91 -9.71 6.51 10.45
N GLY A 92 -9.70 7.25 11.58
CA GLY A 92 -9.33 6.66 12.86
C GLY A 92 -8.03 5.86 12.78
N PHE A 93 -8.11 4.57 13.09
CA PHE A 93 -7.05 3.59 12.83
C PHE A 93 -7.45 2.56 11.77
N ASP A 94 -8.50 2.81 10.98
CA ASP A 94 -8.82 1.93 9.85
C ASP A 94 -7.80 2.07 8.72
N ARG A 95 -7.80 1.12 7.80
CA ARG A 95 -6.89 1.08 6.64
C ARG A 95 -7.43 1.91 5.48
N ILE A 96 -7.94 3.10 5.81
CA ILE A 96 -8.43 4.10 4.86
C ILE A 96 -7.63 5.38 5.07
N VAL A 97 -6.99 5.88 4.01
CA VAL A 97 -6.15 7.07 4.07
C VAL A 97 -6.58 8.09 3.03
N TYR A 98 -6.66 9.34 3.45
CA TYR A 98 -7.07 10.49 2.66
C TYR A 98 -5.87 11.40 2.40
N PHE A 99 -5.70 11.82 1.16
CA PHE A 99 -4.75 12.82 0.74
C PHE A 99 -5.55 14.01 0.22
N ASP A 100 -5.55 15.11 0.98
CA ASP A 100 -6.34 16.30 0.67
C ASP A 100 -5.50 17.30 -0.12
N PHE A 101 -6.03 17.75 -1.25
CA PHE A 101 -5.38 18.64 -2.19
C PHE A 101 -6.16 19.94 -2.37
N GLU A 102 -5.43 21.05 -2.56
CA GLU A 102 -5.99 22.33 -2.95
C GLU A 102 -5.37 22.81 -4.26
N LYS A 103 -6.20 23.36 -5.14
CA LYS A 103 -5.80 23.85 -6.46
C LYS A 103 -6.61 25.10 -6.80
N LEU A 104 -5.92 26.15 -7.26
CA LEU A 104 -6.60 27.28 -7.89
C LEU A 104 -7.09 26.89 -9.28
N ASN A 105 -8.36 27.14 -9.56
CA ASN A 105 -8.90 27.01 -10.90
C ASN A 105 -8.53 28.24 -11.76
N GLN A 106 -8.90 28.20 -13.02
CA GLN A 106 -8.62 29.30 -13.96
C GLN A 106 -9.34 30.62 -13.64
N PHE A 107 -10.33 30.60 -12.75
CA PHE A 107 -11.07 31.79 -12.29
C PHE A 107 -10.52 32.33 -10.96
N GLY A 108 -9.52 31.68 -10.37
CA GLY A 108 -8.93 32.06 -9.09
C GLY A 108 -9.62 31.46 -7.88
N ASP A 109 -10.63 30.60 -8.06
CA ASP A 109 -11.30 29.95 -6.94
C ASP A 109 -10.50 28.75 -6.44
N MET A 110 -10.54 28.51 -5.13
CA MET A 110 -9.90 27.35 -4.51
C MET A 110 -10.77 26.10 -4.61
N GLU A 111 -10.31 25.13 -5.38
CA GLU A 111 -10.92 23.80 -5.47
C GLU A 111 -10.23 22.81 -4.53
N LYS A 112 -11.04 21.98 -3.86
CA LYS A 112 -10.58 20.94 -2.92
C LYS A 112 -10.89 19.57 -3.48
N TYR A 113 -9.85 18.74 -3.53
CA TYR A 113 -9.94 17.36 -4.00
C TYR A 113 -9.36 16.42 -2.94
N THR A 114 -9.90 15.23 -2.82
CA THR A 114 -9.36 14.20 -1.94
C THR A 114 -9.11 12.92 -2.73
N LEU A 115 -7.89 12.40 -2.63
CA LEU A 115 -7.55 11.06 -3.08
C LEU A 115 -7.65 10.13 -1.88
N ILE A 116 -8.49 9.10 -1.96
CA ILE A 116 -8.77 8.16 -0.88
C ILE A 116 -8.25 6.80 -1.29
N ILE A 117 -7.44 6.15 -0.43
CA ILE A 117 -7.05 4.74 -0.61
C ILE A 117 -7.68 3.88 0.47
N GLU A 118 -8.35 2.82 0.06
CA GLU A 118 -8.88 1.76 0.90
C GLU A 118 -8.03 0.50 0.75
N ILE A 119 -7.45 0.02 1.86
CA ILE A 119 -6.56 -1.14 1.89
C ILE A 119 -7.31 -2.35 2.49
N MET A 120 -8.12 -3.02 1.68
CA MET A 120 -9.09 -4.04 2.11
C MET A 120 -8.92 -5.36 1.35
N GLY A 121 -7.68 -5.81 1.19
CA GLY A 121 -7.36 -7.02 0.46
C GLY A 121 -7.92 -6.97 -0.97
N LYS A 122 -8.78 -7.91 -1.34
CA LYS A 122 -9.39 -7.97 -2.68
C LYS A 122 -10.36 -6.81 -2.98
N ALA A 123 -10.92 -6.18 -1.94
CA ALA A 123 -11.83 -5.03 -2.07
C ALA A 123 -11.10 -3.67 -2.03
N SER A 124 -9.76 -3.69 -2.07
CA SER A 124 -8.96 -2.46 -2.10
C SER A 124 -9.29 -1.61 -3.31
N ASN A 125 -9.36 -0.29 -3.12
CA ASN A 125 -9.69 0.66 -4.18
C ASN A 125 -9.06 2.02 -3.94
N ILE A 126 -9.07 2.88 -4.96
CA ILE A 126 -8.65 4.27 -4.86
C ILE A 126 -9.70 5.15 -5.50
N PHE A 127 -10.04 6.23 -4.82
CA PHE A 127 -11.07 7.18 -5.24
C PHE A 127 -10.48 8.58 -5.36
N LEU A 128 -10.90 9.30 -6.38
CA LEU A 128 -10.76 10.74 -6.45
C LEU A 128 -12.13 11.36 -6.18
N THR A 129 -12.21 12.23 -5.16
CA THR A 129 -13.46 12.90 -4.78
C THR A 129 -13.32 14.43 -4.78
N CYS A 130 -14.46 15.10 -4.93
CA CYS A 130 -14.62 16.53 -4.72
C CYS A 130 -15.96 16.76 -4.00
N LYS A 131 -15.97 17.48 -2.88
CA LYS A 131 -17.17 17.71 -2.06
C LYS A 131 -17.92 16.40 -1.79
N ASP A 132 -17.20 15.37 -1.35
CA ASP A 132 -17.67 13.99 -1.07
C ASP A 132 -18.25 13.22 -2.27
N LYS A 133 -18.28 13.79 -3.47
CA LYS A 133 -18.71 13.09 -4.68
C LYS A 133 -17.53 12.42 -5.38
N ILE A 134 -17.72 11.17 -5.77
CA ILE A 134 -16.73 10.41 -6.55
C ILE A 134 -16.62 11.01 -7.94
N LEU A 135 -15.45 11.52 -8.29
CA LEU A 135 -15.12 11.95 -9.65
C LEU A 135 -14.60 10.80 -10.49
N SER A 136 -13.79 9.93 -9.87
CA SER A 136 -13.24 8.74 -10.49
C SER A 136 -12.85 7.72 -9.42
N ALA A 137 -12.82 6.44 -9.79
CA ALA A 137 -12.31 5.37 -8.96
C ALA A 137 -11.46 4.42 -9.82
N LEU A 138 -10.54 3.69 -9.18
CA LEU A 138 -9.74 2.67 -9.87
C LEU A 138 -10.64 1.52 -10.33
N TYR A 139 -11.58 1.10 -9.45
CA TYR A 139 -12.60 0.10 -9.74
C TYR A 139 -13.99 0.66 -9.44
N PHE A 140 -14.91 0.43 -10.37
CA PHE A 140 -16.33 0.78 -10.23
C PHE A 140 -17.15 -0.46 -9.89
N THR A 141 -18.22 -0.27 -9.10
CA THR A 141 -19.17 -1.34 -8.75
C THR A 141 -20.58 -0.87 -9.01
N SER A 142 -21.35 -1.63 -9.78
CA SER A 142 -22.76 -1.35 -10.03
C SER A 142 -23.65 -1.71 -8.82
N ILE A 143 -24.86 -1.20 -8.80
CA ILE A 143 -25.87 -1.43 -7.75
C ILE A 143 -26.17 -2.93 -7.56
N ASP A 144 -26.08 -3.73 -8.62
CA ASP A 144 -26.46 -5.14 -8.63
C ASP A 144 -25.41 -6.08 -8.01
N VAL A 145 -24.20 -5.59 -7.70
CA VAL A 145 -23.05 -6.45 -7.35
C VAL A 145 -22.57 -6.27 -5.91
N GLY A 146 -23.05 -5.27 -5.16
CA GLY A 146 -22.58 -5.04 -3.81
C GLY A 146 -23.41 -4.07 -2.99
N ASN A 147 -23.21 -4.09 -1.66
CA ASN A 147 -23.89 -3.21 -0.71
C ASN A 147 -23.48 -1.72 -0.85
N ARG A 148 -22.51 -1.41 -1.72
CA ARG A 148 -21.93 -0.07 -1.89
C ARG A 148 -21.81 0.28 -3.36
N VAL A 149 -22.47 1.37 -3.76
CA VAL A 149 -22.41 1.89 -5.12
C VAL A 149 -21.16 2.70 -5.33
N ILE A 150 -20.31 2.31 -6.26
CA ILE A 150 -19.10 3.03 -6.65
C ILE A 150 -19.25 3.47 -8.11
N MET A 151 -19.70 4.70 -8.31
CA MET A 151 -19.88 5.30 -9.64
C MET A 151 -19.58 6.80 -9.60
N THR A 152 -19.26 7.36 -10.77
CA THR A 152 -19.04 8.80 -10.89
C THR A 152 -20.30 9.58 -10.50
N GLY A 153 -20.12 10.61 -9.67
CA GLY A 153 -21.20 11.45 -9.15
C GLY A 153 -21.87 10.92 -7.88
N ALA A 154 -21.71 9.63 -7.54
CA ALA A 154 -22.20 9.10 -6.27
C ALA A 154 -21.44 9.72 -5.08
N LYS A 155 -22.12 9.80 -3.92
CA LYS A 155 -21.46 10.18 -2.67
C LYS A 155 -20.51 9.07 -2.22
N TYR A 156 -19.31 9.43 -1.82
CA TYR A 156 -18.40 8.52 -1.17
C TYR A 156 -18.95 8.16 0.22
N THR A 157 -19.02 6.89 0.54
CA THR A 157 -19.40 6.35 1.85
C THR A 157 -18.33 5.40 2.34
N LEU A 158 -18.17 5.26 3.64
CA LEU A 158 -17.26 4.28 4.23
C LEU A 158 -17.73 2.86 3.94
N PRO A 159 -16.80 1.89 3.79
CA PRO A 159 -17.15 0.50 3.51
C PRO A 159 -17.78 -0.22 4.71
N PHE A 160 -17.51 0.24 5.93
CA PHE A 160 -18.02 -0.33 7.18
C PHE A 160 -18.48 0.77 8.12
N GLU A 161 -19.48 0.46 8.93
CA GLU A 161 -20.01 1.36 9.99
C GLU A 161 -19.70 0.85 11.40
N GLU A 162 -18.96 -0.25 11.56
CA GLU A 162 -18.64 -0.80 12.88
C GLU A 162 -17.79 0.18 13.69
N LYS A 163 -18.35 0.58 14.83
CA LYS A 163 -17.65 1.44 15.79
C LYS A 163 -16.80 0.59 16.73
N LYS A 164 -15.52 0.50 16.42
CA LYS A 164 -14.52 -0.05 17.32
C LYS A 164 -13.95 1.06 18.23
N ILE A 165 -13.38 0.65 19.34
CA ILE A 165 -12.75 1.57 20.29
C ILE A 165 -11.40 2.01 19.71
N SER A 166 -11.21 3.32 19.59
CA SER A 166 -9.92 3.85 19.18
C SER A 166 -8.84 3.50 20.22
N PRO A 167 -7.70 2.95 19.80
CA PRO A 167 -6.62 2.54 20.70
C PRO A 167 -6.04 3.71 21.54
N ILE A 168 -6.20 4.96 21.10
CA ILE A 168 -5.73 6.14 21.84
C ILE A 168 -6.52 6.33 23.14
N TYR A 169 -7.82 6.06 23.10
CA TYR A 169 -8.74 6.27 24.25
C TYR A 169 -8.93 5.02 25.10
N LEU A 170 -8.15 3.94 24.82
CA LEU A 170 -8.24 2.73 25.60
C LEU A 170 -7.48 2.89 26.94
N GLU A 171 -8.22 2.83 28.03
CA GLU A 171 -7.71 2.89 29.40
C GLU A 171 -7.47 1.47 29.95
N LYS A 172 -6.63 1.37 31.00
CA LYS A 172 -6.24 0.10 31.58
C LYS A 172 -7.42 -0.67 32.18
N GLU A 173 -8.39 0.04 32.74
CA GLU A 173 -9.60 -0.51 33.38
C GLU A 173 -10.51 -1.23 32.37
N ASN A 174 -10.52 -0.78 31.12
CA ASN A 174 -11.34 -1.34 30.04
C ASN A 174 -10.51 -2.15 29.01
N PHE A 175 -9.28 -2.50 29.40
CA PHE A 175 -8.37 -3.18 28.48
C PHE A 175 -8.78 -4.64 28.27
N PRO A 176 -8.99 -5.09 26.99
CA PRO A 176 -9.33 -6.48 26.72
C PRO A 176 -8.07 -7.35 26.76
N PHE A 177 -7.90 -8.14 27.83
CA PHE A 177 -6.76 -9.02 28.04
C PHE A 177 -6.83 -10.34 27.24
N GLU A 178 -7.78 -10.47 26.33
CA GLU A 178 -7.93 -11.63 25.45
C GLU A 178 -7.77 -11.23 23.99
N THR A 179 -7.00 -12.00 23.22
CA THR A 179 -6.63 -11.66 21.84
C THR A 179 -7.84 -11.52 20.91
N GLU A 180 -8.81 -12.41 20.99
CA GLU A 180 -9.98 -12.36 20.09
C GLU A 180 -10.89 -11.16 20.44
N THR A 181 -11.13 -10.93 21.73
CA THR A 181 -11.85 -9.73 22.20
C THR A 181 -11.13 -8.43 21.81
N PHE A 182 -9.79 -8.45 21.84
CA PHE A 182 -8.97 -7.30 21.40
C PHE A 182 -9.18 -7.01 19.91
N LEU A 183 -9.13 -8.04 19.06
CA LEU A 183 -9.36 -7.92 17.62
C LEU A 183 -10.77 -7.42 17.26
N GLU A 184 -11.76 -7.86 17.99
CA GLU A 184 -13.15 -7.45 17.79
C GLU A 184 -13.39 -6.00 18.19
N LYS A 185 -12.83 -5.57 19.32
CA LYS A 185 -13.16 -4.27 19.94
C LYS A 185 -12.23 -3.14 19.56
N ILE A 186 -10.95 -3.41 19.26
CA ILE A 186 -9.96 -2.35 19.07
C ILE A 186 -9.78 -2.04 17.59
N GLU A 187 -9.96 -0.77 17.26
CA GLU A 187 -9.82 -0.25 15.90
C GLU A 187 -8.38 -0.40 15.40
N GLY A 188 -8.23 -0.84 14.15
CA GLY A 188 -6.95 -0.93 13.46
C GLY A 188 -6.01 -2.04 13.90
N ALA A 189 -6.35 -2.79 14.97
CA ALA A 189 -5.52 -3.88 15.45
C ALA A 189 -5.56 -5.08 14.50
N GLY A 190 -4.38 -5.51 14.05
CA GLY A 190 -4.21 -6.78 13.34
C GLY A 190 -3.83 -7.91 14.28
N ARG A 191 -3.86 -9.16 13.76
CA ARG A 191 -3.65 -10.36 14.59
C ARG A 191 -2.30 -10.37 15.33
N ALA A 192 -1.20 -10.05 14.66
CA ALA A 192 0.12 -10.08 15.33
C ALA A 192 0.25 -8.98 16.39
N PHE A 193 -0.34 -7.80 16.15
CA PHE A 193 -0.41 -6.76 17.17
C PHE A 193 -1.26 -7.19 18.37
N ALA A 194 -2.43 -7.78 18.15
CA ALA A 194 -3.31 -8.25 19.21
C ALA A 194 -2.64 -9.37 20.04
N LEU A 195 -2.02 -10.37 19.39
CA LEU A 195 -1.27 -11.42 20.08
C LEU A 195 -0.13 -10.88 20.96
N GLN A 196 0.56 -9.83 20.49
CA GLN A 196 1.66 -9.20 21.23
C GLN A 196 1.20 -8.35 22.38
N CYS A 197 0.09 -7.63 22.20
CA CYS A 197 -0.32 -6.52 23.07
C CYS A 197 -1.44 -6.87 24.04
N SER A 198 -2.31 -7.84 23.75
CA SER A 198 -3.47 -8.16 24.59
C SER A 198 -3.12 -8.71 25.98
N GLN A 199 -1.89 -9.17 26.19
CA GLN A 199 -1.44 -9.74 27.47
C GLN A 199 -0.96 -8.69 28.47
N ASP A 200 -0.57 -7.48 28.00
CA ASP A 200 0.01 -6.43 28.86
C ASP A 200 -0.29 -5.04 28.32
N TYR A 201 -0.98 -4.24 29.12
CA TYR A 201 -1.32 -2.85 28.79
C TYR A 201 -0.09 -1.96 28.54
N ASN A 202 1.02 -2.18 29.23
CA ASN A 202 2.25 -1.39 29.03
C ASN A 202 2.92 -1.74 27.70
N ILE A 203 2.90 -3.02 27.34
CA ILE A 203 3.36 -3.47 26.01
C ILE A 203 2.50 -2.82 24.94
N PHE A 204 1.17 -2.83 25.09
CA PHE A 204 0.24 -2.16 24.19
C PHE A 204 0.57 -0.66 24.02
N LYS A 205 0.73 0.10 25.12
CA LYS A 205 1.06 1.53 25.05
C LYS A 205 2.39 1.77 24.36
N ARG A 206 3.40 0.93 24.60
CA ARG A 206 4.70 1.03 23.93
C ARG A 206 4.58 0.80 22.42
N TYR A 207 3.85 -0.24 21.99
CA TYR A 207 3.67 -0.56 20.57
C TYR A 207 2.76 0.44 19.83
N LEU A 208 1.89 1.13 20.55
CA LEU A 208 1.07 2.20 19.99
C LEU A 208 1.86 3.49 19.78
N SER A 209 2.87 3.76 20.61
CA SER A 209 3.63 5.02 20.62
C SER A 209 4.95 4.97 19.86
N SER A 210 5.51 3.78 19.65
CA SER A 210 6.79 3.60 19.01
C SER A 210 6.79 2.40 18.06
N TYR A 211 7.62 2.48 17.02
CA TYR A 211 7.77 1.41 16.04
C TYR A 211 9.26 1.22 15.71
N ARG A 212 9.61 0.01 15.32
CA ARG A 212 10.94 -0.38 14.86
C ARG A 212 10.78 -1.38 13.72
N PRO A 213 10.75 -0.93 12.47
CA PRO A 213 10.50 -1.79 11.34
C PRO A 213 11.56 -2.88 11.21
N VAL A 214 11.11 -4.11 10.98
CA VAL A 214 11.99 -5.27 10.88
C VAL A 214 11.53 -6.19 9.75
N MET A 215 12.50 -6.70 9.00
CA MET A 215 12.28 -7.70 7.97
C MET A 215 12.83 -9.06 8.43
N TYR A 216 11.95 -10.05 8.49
CA TYR A 216 12.26 -11.42 8.82
C TYR A 216 12.40 -12.30 7.57
N GLU A 217 13.21 -13.32 7.65
CA GLU A 217 13.23 -14.44 6.71
C GLU A 217 12.63 -15.67 7.37
N ILE A 218 11.45 -16.09 6.93
CA ILE A 218 10.74 -17.25 7.50
C ILE A 218 10.58 -18.34 6.46
N LEU A 219 10.66 -19.60 6.89
CA LEU A 219 10.41 -20.76 6.04
C LEU A 219 8.90 -20.99 5.94
N ASN A 220 8.36 -20.93 4.74
CA ASN A 220 6.97 -21.23 4.48
C ASN A 220 6.88 -22.27 3.36
N ARG A 221 6.39 -23.48 3.69
CA ARG A 221 6.26 -24.59 2.73
C ARG A 221 7.56 -24.90 1.97
N GLY A 222 8.70 -24.95 2.69
CA GLY A 222 10.02 -25.23 2.13
C GLY A 222 10.66 -24.09 1.31
N LYS A 223 10.09 -22.87 1.33
CA LYS A 223 10.64 -21.68 0.67
C LYS A 223 10.87 -20.55 1.67
N ILE A 224 12.01 -19.88 1.56
CA ILE A 224 12.28 -18.67 2.33
C ILE A 224 11.36 -17.56 1.86
N GLN A 225 10.58 -17.02 2.79
CA GLN A 225 9.69 -15.89 2.57
C GLN A 225 10.11 -14.71 3.44
N LYS A 226 10.28 -13.54 2.81
CA LYS A 226 10.52 -12.29 3.55
C LYS A 226 9.22 -11.74 4.09
N VAL A 227 9.23 -11.34 5.36
CA VAL A 227 8.11 -10.67 6.03
C VAL A 227 8.59 -9.35 6.58
N LEU A 228 8.02 -8.24 6.11
CA LEU A 228 8.25 -6.92 6.66
C LEU A 228 7.11 -6.56 7.63
N THR A 229 7.48 -6.11 8.81
CA THR A 229 6.56 -5.63 9.85
C THR A 229 7.00 -4.24 10.33
N TYR A 230 6.08 -3.49 10.95
CA TYR A 230 6.42 -2.17 11.51
C TYR A 230 6.99 -2.24 12.93
N ASN A 231 6.96 -3.42 13.57
CA ASN A 231 7.55 -3.66 14.87
C ASN A 231 7.93 -5.15 15.04
N GLU A 232 8.70 -5.48 16.07
CA GLU A 232 8.97 -6.87 16.42
C GLU A 232 7.73 -7.52 17.03
N PHE A 233 7.24 -8.59 16.39
CA PHE A 233 6.15 -9.40 16.90
C PHE A 233 6.63 -10.83 17.19
N SER A 234 6.29 -11.36 18.35
CA SER A 234 6.67 -12.70 18.81
C SER A 234 6.26 -13.80 17.82
N GLU A 235 5.11 -13.63 17.16
CA GLU A 235 4.63 -14.57 16.13
C GLU A 235 5.65 -14.78 15.01
N PHE A 236 6.26 -13.72 14.51
CA PHE A 236 7.24 -13.80 13.42
C PHE A 236 8.62 -14.24 13.93
N SER A 237 9.00 -13.82 15.14
CA SER A 237 10.23 -14.25 15.79
C SER A 237 10.26 -15.75 16.06
N GLN A 238 9.14 -16.34 16.51
CA GLN A 238 9.02 -17.77 16.72
C GLN A 238 9.09 -18.56 15.40
N LYS A 239 8.43 -18.10 14.34
CA LYS A 239 8.50 -18.73 13.03
C LYS A 239 9.90 -18.69 12.42
N GLU A 240 10.69 -17.65 12.69
CA GLU A 240 12.08 -17.56 12.28
C GLU A 240 12.96 -18.53 13.07
N ASN A 241 12.81 -18.60 14.40
CA ASN A 241 13.57 -19.50 15.26
C ASN A 241 13.34 -20.98 14.92
N ALA A 242 12.11 -21.38 14.60
CA ALA A 242 11.82 -22.73 14.13
C ALA A 242 12.58 -23.09 12.84
N ASN A 243 12.95 -22.09 12.01
CA ASN A 243 13.79 -22.32 10.83
C ASN A 243 15.26 -22.54 11.19
N LEU A 244 15.76 -21.86 12.23
CA LEU A 244 17.14 -22.01 12.70
C LEU A 244 17.38 -23.40 13.32
N GLU A 245 16.41 -23.95 14.02
CA GLU A 245 16.47 -25.32 14.57
C GLU A 245 16.58 -26.36 13.44
N ASN A 246 15.93 -26.12 12.30
CA ASN A 246 15.97 -27.02 11.15
C ASN A 246 17.17 -26.77 10.20
N ASN A 247 17.86 -25.63 10.32
CA ASN A 247 19.03 -25.31 9.49
C ASN A 247 19.95 -24.30 10.23
N PRO A 248 20.85 -24.80 11.12
CA PRO A 248 21.71 -23.97 11.97
C PRO A 248 22.73 -23.10 11.22
N GLU A 249 22.97 -23.33 9.93
CA GLU A 249 23.85 -22.48 9.11
C GLU A 249 23.19 -21.13 8.72
N ASN A 250 21.87 -21.03 8.79
CA ASN A 250 21.16 -19.77 8.60
C ASN A 250 21.20 -18.94 9.89
N LYS A 251 22.20 -18.07 10.01
CA LYS A 251 22.24 -17.03 11.04
C LYS A 251 21.01 -16.14 10.94
N ASN A 252 20.48 -15.70 12.10
CA ASN A 252 19.38 -14.72 12.22
C ASN A 252 19.53 -13.57 11.21
N ASN A 253 18.80 -13.62 10.10
CA ASN A 253 18.88 -12.63 9.04
C ASN A 253 17.82 -11.52 9.22
N ARG A 254 17.56 -11.12 10.48
CA ARG A 254 16.71 -9.95 10.75
C ARG A 254 17.40 -8.69 10.27
N LYS A 255 16.65 -7.87 9.52
CA LYS A 255 17.10 -6.57 9.11
C LYS A 255 16.18 -5.51 9.69
N TYR A 256 16.75 -4.61 10.51
CA TYR A 256 16.06 -3.47 11.08
C TYR A 256 16.21 -2.25 10.20
N PHE A 257 15.26 -1.34 10.27
CA PHE A 257 15.22 -0.10 9.53
C PHE A 257 14.89 1.06 10.48
N GLU A 258 15.34 2.25 10.13
CA GLU A 258 15.02 3.47 10.88
C GLU A 258 13.59 3.93 10.62
N THR A 259 13.13 3.77 9.38
CA THR A 259 11.78 4.15 8.95
C THR A 259 11.06 3.01 8.26
N LEU A 260 9.73 3.06 8.28
CA LEU A 260 8.90 2.08 7.59
C LEU A 260 9.02 2.22 6.07
N ASN A 261 9.19 3.44 5.56
CA ASN A 261 9.47 3.69 4.15
C ASN A 261 10.77 3.01 3.68
N GLU A 262 11.85 3.09 4.47
CA GLU A 262 13.10 2.41 4.17
C GLU A 262 12.90 0.89 4.11
N GLY A 263 12.19 0.33 5.09
CA GLY A 263 11.83 -1.09 5.12
C GLY A 263 11.02 -1.50 3.89
N LEU A 264 10.04 -0.70 3.47
CA LEU A 264 9.21 -0.95 2.28
C LEU A 264 10.04 -0.92 0.99
N ASN A 265 10.93 0.07 0.82
CA ASN A 265 11.83 0.11 -0.33
C ASN A 265 12.73 -1.14 -0.39
N ALA A 266 13.33 -1.54 0.73
CA ALA A 266 14.15 -2.75 0.80
C ALA A 266 13.32 -4.02 0.51
N TYR A 267 12.12 -4.14 1.05
CA TYR A 267 11.22 -5.28 0.86
C TYR A 267 10.82 -5.43 -0.63
N PHE A 268 10.37 -4.37 -1.28
CA PHE A 268 9.95 -4.45 -2.68
C PHE A 268 11.13 -4.65 -3.64
N LYS A 269 12.29 -4.06 -3.37
CA LYS A 269 13.51 -4.29 -4.15
C LYS A 269 13.91 -5.76 -4.16
N THR A 270 13.91 -6.41 -3.01
CA THR A 270 14.26 -7.85 -2.91
C THR A 270 13.21 -8.75 -3.53
N THR A 271 11.93 -8.39 -3.46
CA THR A 271 10.83 -9.17 -4.07
C THR A 271 10.89 -9.14 -5.60
N ILE A 272 11.23 -8.00 -6.20
CA ILE A 272 11.41 -7.87 -7.65
C ILE A 272 12.58 -8.75 -8.11
N THR A 273 13.71 -8.69 -7.41
CA THR A 273 14.90 -9.49 -7.77
C THR A 273 14.60 -11.00 -7.73
N SER A 274 13.89 -11.49 -6.73
CA SER A 274 13.53 -12.91 -6.61
C SER A 274 12.57 -13.35 -7.74
N ASN A 275 11.64 -12.52 -8.15
CA ASN A 275 10.73 -12.83 -9.25
C ASN A 275 11.47 -12.87 -10.60
N VAL A 276 12.39 -11.95 -10.86
CA VAL A 276 13.22 -11.95 -12.07
C VAL A 276 14.10 -13.19 -12.16
N ILE A 277 14.68 -13.63 -11.03
CA ILE A 277 15.47 -14.86 -10.99
C ILE A 277 14.59 -16.09 -11.24
N SER A 278 13.40 -16.17 -10.63
CA SER A 278 12.47 -17.30 -10.82
C SER A 278 11.91 -17.38 -12.24
N GLU A 279 11.73 -16.25 -12.92
CA GLU A 279 11.33 -16.21 -14.32
C GLU A 279 12.46 -16.67 -15.26
N LYS A 280 13.71 -16.31 -14.97
CA LYS A 280 14.88 -16.77 -15.73
C LYS A 280 15.17 -18.28 -15.58
N THR A 281 14.78 -18.86 -14.45
CA THR A 281 14.98 -20.30 -14.15
C THR A 281 13.84 -21.20 -14.61
N ASN A 282 12.77 -20.66 -15.21
CA ASN A 282 11.64 -21.45 -15.72
C ASN A 282 11.65 -21.51 -17.26
N PRO A 283 12.24 -22.59 -17.87
CA PRO A 283 12.44 -22.70 -19.34
C PRO A 283 11.12 -22.63 -20.13
N LEU A 284 10.01 -23.10 -19.56
CA LEU A 284 8.70 -23.12 -20.24
C LEU A 284 8.06 -21.72 -20.36
N LYS A 285 8.29 -20.82 -19.40
CA LYS A 285 7.85 -19.41 -19.51
C LYS A 285 8.72 -18.63 -20.49
N TYR A 286 10.03 -18.91 -20.53
CA TYR A 286 10.96 -18.29 -21.47
C TYR A 286 10.64 -18.67 -22.92
N ALA A 287 10.31 -19.94 -23.17
CA ALA A 287 9.89 -20.42 -24.50
C ALA A 287 8.58 -19.77 -24.96
N ARG A 288 7.60 -19.54 -24.07
CA ARG A 288 6.36 -18.82 -24.40
C ARG A 288 6.60 -17.34 -24.71
N CYS A 289 7.50 -16.66 -23.99
CA CYS A 289 7.86 -15.28 -24.26
C CYS A 289 8.60 -15.15 -25.61
N CYS A 290 9.54 -16.05 -25.89
CA CYS A 290 10.24 -16.12 -27.20
C CYS A 290 9.28 -16.43 -28.34
N MET A 291 8.31 -17.33 -28.16
CA MET A 291 7.26 -17.61 -29.16
C MET A 291 6.32 -16.43 -29.41
N MET A 292 5.98 -15.65 -28.41
CA MET A 292 5.21 -14.41 -28.61
C MET A 292 6.02 -13.37 -29.37
N ILE A 293 7.28 -13.17 -29.05
CA ILE A 293 8.18 -12.24 -29.77
C ILE A 293 8.39 -12.69 -31.20
N SER A 294 8.57 -13.99 -31.46
CA SER A 294 8.74 -14.54 -32.84
C SER A 294 7.46 -14.44 -33.68
N LYS A 295 6.26 -14.48 -33.05
CA LYS A 295 4.99 -14.21 -33.73
C LYS A 295 4.85 -12.77 -34.15
N TYR A 296 5.33 -11.82 -33.35
CA TYR A 296 5.29 -10.39 -33.69
C TYR A 296 6.32 -10.01 -34.76
N ILE A 297 7.47 -10.68 -34.81
CA ILE A 297 8.51 -10.47 -35.86
C ILE A 297 8.07 -11.02 -37.22
N LYS A 298 7.18 -12.01 -37.27
CA LYS A 298 6.63 -12.55 -38.55
C LYS A 298 5.63 -11.63 -39.26
N TYR A 299 5.20 -10.54 -38.63
CA TYR A 299 4.28 -9.56 -39.24
C TYR A 299 4.96 -8.25 -39.66
N LEU A 300 6.32 -8.20 -39.68
CA LEU A 300 7.09 -7.08 -40.20
C LEU A 300 7.94 -7.57 -41.39
N PRO A 301 7.35 -7.85 -42.54
CA PRO A 301 7.92 -7.36 -43.78
C PRO A 301 6.84 -6.98 -44.78
N TRP A 302 7.01 -5.87 -45.44
CA TRP A 302 6.39 -5.35 -46.66
C TRP A 302 6.06 -3.85 -46.58
N MET A 303 6.93 -3.08 -45.96
CA MET A 303 6.85 -1.62 -46.09
C MET A 303 8.21 -0.93 -46.23
N ILE A 304 9.16 -1.54 -46.90
CA ILE A 304 10.33 -0.83 -47.47
C ILE A 304 10.74 -1.60 -48.75
N LEU A 305 10.17 -1.18 -49.86
CA LEU A 305 10.73 -1.22 -51.23
C LEU A 305 9.63 -0.73 -52.17
N GLY A 306 9.75 0.50 -52.64
CA GLY A 306 8.88 1.04 -53.66
C GLY A 306 9.06 2.56 -53.82
N THR A 307 10.19 2.95 -54.44
CA THR A 307 10.45 4.18 -55.21
C THR A 307 10.05 5.47 -54.62
#